data_357e1e78ee27e89b8388cbd28b23c8ed
#
_entry.id   357e1e78ee27e89b8388cbd28b23c8ed
#
_cell.length_a   1.000
_cell.length_b   1.000
_cell.length_c   1.000
_cell.angle_alpha   90.00
_cell.angle_beta   90.00
_cell.angle_gamma   90.00
#
_symmetry.space_group_name_H-M   'P 1'
#
loop_
_entity.id
_entity.type
_entity.pdbx_description
1 polymer ?
#
loop_
_entity_poly.entity_id
_entity_poly.type
_entity_poly.pdbx_seq_one_letter_code
_entity_poly.pdbx_strand_id
1 'polypeptide(L)'
;MHRSPLAVLSDIHSNLDALEAVCADLDSLGVDNAVCLGDIVGYAAYPDECVTRVRERGWQTVLGNHDAALGNPLVLDEMNDVAIAGVRWSEQNVSADNRLWLASLPMRISRTYTVFTHASLDFPREWNYLIDEESALRHLLLQKVPLGFVGHTHRPMILNLQRLAGLEAHIPGEERIPLPLKGVTTLNVGSVGQPRDGDPRACYVLYLPKTREFEFRRVEYDIKAAQRAIRDAGLPRFTARRLADGV
;
A
#
# COMPACT_ATOMS: atom_id res chain seq x y z
N MET A 1 -10.09 10.78 19.93
CA MET A 1 -8.97 10.54 19.00
C MET A 1 -8.10 9.45 19.61
N HIS A 2 -7.82 8.38 18.88
CA HIS A 2 -6.79 7.43 19.29
C HIS A 2 -5.47 8.21 19.42
N ARG A 3 -4.86 8.14 20.62
CA ARG A 3 -3.60 8.83 20.91
C ARG A 3 -2.37 7.99 20.55
N SER A 4 -2.58 6.73 20.17
CA SER A 4 -1.50 5.80 19.80
C SER A 4 -1.06 6.01 18.36
N PRO A 5 0.21 5.78 18.05
CA PRO A 5 0.71 5.77 16.68
C PRO A 5 -0.14 4.85 15.78
N LEU A 6 -0.22 5.17 14.51
CA LEU A 6 -0.91 4.40 13.50
C LEU A 6 0.05 4.15 12.33
N ALA A 7 0.36 2.89 12.06
CA ALA A 7 1.04 2.51 10.84
C ALA A 7 0.04 2.40 9.68
N VAL A 8 0.45 2.85 8.49
CA VAL A 8 -0.32 2.67 7.26
C VAL A 8 0.63 2.12 6.20
N LEU A 9 0.31 0.93 5.71
CA LEU A 9 1.13 0.21 4.74
C LEU A 9 0.29 -0.26 3.56
N SER A 10 0.92 -0.53 2.42
CA SER A 10 0.26 -0.88 1.16
C SER A 10 1.16 -1.72 0.26
N ASP A 11 0.56 -2.36 -0.73
CA ASP A 11 1.30 -2.94 -1.86
C ASP A 11 2.39 -3.92 -1.40
N ILE A 12 1.96 -4.94 -0.62
CA ILE A 12 2.82 -5.99 -0.06
C ILE A 12 3.27 -6.96 -1.16
N HIS A 13 2.36 -7.26 -2.10
CA HIS A 13 2.64 -8.03 -3.31
C HIS A 13 3.37 -9.35 -3.08
N SER A 14 2.87 -10.15 -2.12
CA SER A 14 3.41 -11.48 -1.83
C SER A 14 4.90 -11.50 -1.45
N ASN A 15 5.47 -10.35 -1.07
CA ASN A 15 6.86 -10.21 -0.63
C ASN A 15 6.94 -10.40 0.90
N LEU A 16 7.01 -11.65 1.33
CA LEU A 16 7.02 -12.00 2.74
C LEU A 16 8.25 -11.46 3.46
N ASP A 17 9.42 -11.48 2.82
CA ASP A 17 10.66 -10.96 3.41
C ASP A 17 10.52 -9.47 3.78
N ALA A 18 9.92 -8.67 2.90
CA ALA A 18 9.67 -7.25 3.16
C ALA A 18 8.59 -7.04 4.24
N LEU A 19 7.50 -7.83 4.21
CA LEU A 19 6.44 -7.75 5.20
C LEU A 19 6.94 -8.10 6.61
N GLU A 20 7.74 -9.15 6.75
CA GLU A 20 8.32 -9.55 8.05
C GLU A 20 9.29 -8.49 8.59
N ALA A 21 10.08 -7.86 7.71
CA ALA A 21 10.95 -6.76 8.11
C ALA A 21 10.12 -5.57 8.64
N VAL A 22 9.03 -5.20 7.96
CA VAL A 22 8.12 -4.15 8.45
C VAL A 22 7.43 -4.56 9.76
N CYS A 23 7.01 -5.82 9.91
CA CYS A 23 6.46 -6.32 11.17
C CYS A 23 7.48 -6.19 12.32
N ALA A 24 8.74 -6.56 12.09
CA ALA A 24 9.79 -6.45 13.10
C ALA A 24 10.09 -4.98 13.48
N ASP A 25 10.06 -4.07 12.50
CA ASP A 25 10.22 -2.63 12.75
C ASP A 25 9.06 -2.09 13.61
N LEU A 26 7.81 -2.45 13.29
CA LEU A 26 6.63 -2.08 14.08
C LEU A 26 6.70 -2.62 15.51
N ASP A 27 7.12 -3.86 15.68
CA ASP A 27 7.29 -4.49 17.00
C ASP A 27 8.37 -3.77 17.83
N SER A 28 9.47 -3.37 17.20
CA SER A 28 10.55 -2.59 17.85
C SER A 28 10.08 -1.22 18.34
N LEU A 29 9.10 -0.63 17.65
CA LEU A 29 8.47 0.66 17.98
C LEU A 29 7.29 0.52 18.96
N GLY A 30 6.86 -0.70 19.27
CA GLY A 30 5.65 -0.95 20.08
C GLY A 30 4.37 -0.48 19.39
N VAL A 31 4.28 -0.61 18.05
CA VAL A 31 3.14 -0.15 17.24
C VAL A 31 2.32 -1.36 16.76
N ASP A 32 1.22 -1.64 17.43
CA ASP A 32 0.30 -2.73 17.06
C ASP A 32 -0.84 -2.26 16.13
N ASN A 33 -1.15 -0.96 16.15
CA ASN A 33 -2.28 -0.40 15.39
C ASN A 33 -1.84 -0.06 13.97
N ALA A 34 -2.34 -0.81 12.99
CA ALA A 34 -2.06 -0.55 11.59
C ALA A 34 -3.29 -0.67 10.69
N VAL A 35 -3.18 -0.06 9.49
CA VAL A 35 -4.11 -0.22 8.37
C VAL A 35 -3.32 -0.65 7.15
N CYS A 36 -3.74 -1.75 6.51
CA CYS A 36 -3.23 -2.19 5.23
C CYS A 36 -4.13 -1.68 4.10
N LEU A 37 -3.55 -1.03 3.12
CA LEU A 37 -4.31 -0.45 2.00
C LEU A 37 -4.52 -1.43 0.83
N GLY A 38 -4.31 -2.73 1.04
CA GLY A 38 -4.53 -3.74 0.02
C GLY A 38 -3.30 -4.03 -0.85
N ASP A 39 -3.55 -4.75 -1.94
CA ASP A 39 -2.54 -5.36 -2.78
C ASP A 39 -1.56 -6.22 -1.95
N ILE A 40 -2.16 -7.12 -1.16
CA ILE A 40 -1.41 -8.08 -0.37
C ILE A 40 -0.77 -9.14 -1.27
N VAL A 41 -1.47 -9.53 -2.33
CA VAL A 41 -1.03 -10.56 -3.28
C VAL A 41 -0.50 -9.99 -4.59
N GLY A 42 -0.01 -10.86 -5.46
CA GLY A 42 0.54 -10.51 -6.78
C GLY A 42 2.07 -10.37 -6.77
N TYR A 43 2.67 -10.37 -7.94
CA TYR A 43 4.09 -10.19 -8.28
C TYR A 43 5.08 -11.16 -7.64
N ALA A 44 5.10 -11.36 -6.30
CA ALA A 44 6.10 -12.21 -5.63
C ALA A 44 5.54 -13.58 -5.21
N ALA A 45 6.30 -14.33 -4.40
CA ALA A 45 6.16 -15.78 -4.33
C ALA A 45 5.26 -16.29 -3.19
N TYR A 46 5.00 -15.51 -2.15
CA TYR A 46 4.37 -15.96 -0.90
C TYR A 46 3.00 -15.31 -0.64
N PRO A 47 1.98 -15.53 -1.52
CA PRO A 47 0.69 -14.86 -1.38
C PRO A 47 -0.08 -15.31 -0.13
N ASP A 48 -0.14 -16.60 0.17
CA ASP A 48 -0.94 -17.13 1.30
C ASP A 48 -0.32 -16.73 2.64
N GLU A 49 1.01 -16.78 2.73
CA GLU A 49 1.75 -16.39 3.92
C GLU A 49 1.57 -14.90 4.23
N CYS A 50 1.62 -14.04 3.20
CA CYS A 50 1.38 -12.61 3.37
C CYS A 50 -0.05 -12.30 3.84
N VAL A 51 -1.06 -12.95 3.24
CA VAL A 51 -2.46 -12.79 3.66
C VAL A 51 -2.63 -13.28 5.10
N THR A 52 -2.09 -14.46 5.42
CA THR A 52 -2.14 -15.03 6.77
C THR A 52 -1.52 -14.09 7.79
N ARG A 53 -0.35 -13.53 7.48
CA ARG A 53 0.36 -12.60 8.38
C ARG A 53 -0.45 -11.33 8.63
N VAL A 54 -1.04 -10.71 7.60
CA VAL A 54 -1.90 -9.51 7.75
C VAL A 54 -3.13 -9.80 8.62
N ARG A 55 -3.75 -10.99 8.44
CA ARG A 55 -4.88 -11.45 9.24
C ARG A 55 -4.50 -11.70 10.70
N GLU A 56 -3.38 -12.37 10.97
CA GLU A 56 -2.87 -12.63 12.31
C GLU A 56 -2.57 -11.35 13.09
N ARG A 57 -2.06 -10.32 12.41
CA ARG A 57 -1.86 -8.98 12.98
C ARG A 57 -3.17 -8.26 13.29
N GLY A 58 -4.30 -8.75 12.80
CA GLY A 58 -5.61 -8.13 13.02
C GLY A 58 -5.73 -6.72 12.42
N TRP A 59 -4.94 -6.40 11.41
CA TRP A 59 -4.94 -5.08 10.80
C TRP A 59 -6.23 -4.83 10.00
N GLN A 60 -6.81 -3.64 10.16
CA GLN A 60 -7.89 -3.22 9.28
C GLN A 60 -7.33 -3.10 7.85
N THR A 61 -8.03 -3.71 6.88
CA THR A 61 -7.53 -3.82 5.51
C THR A 61 -8.59 -3.39 4.52
N VAL A 62 -8.19 -2.66 3.46
CA VAL A 62 -9.03 -2.39 2.30
C VAL A 62 -8.62 -3.29 1.12
N LEU A 63 -9.53 -3.47 0.18
CA LEU A 63 -9.30 -4.28 -1.02
C LEU A 63 -8.42 -3.53 -2.01
N GLY A 64 -7.33 -4.18 -2.49
CA GLY A 64 -6.53 -3.74 -3.61
C GLY A 64 -6.97 -4.38 -4.93
N ASN A 65 -6.49 -3.89 -6.07
CA ASN A 65 -6.87 -4.44 -7.37
C ASN A 65 -6.28 -5.84 -7.61
N HIS A 66 -5.07 -6.13 -7.13
CA HIS A 66 -4.51 -7.49 -7.20
C HIS A 66 -5.27 -8.49 -6.33
N ASP A 67 -5.74 -8.06 -5.15
CA ASP A 67 -6.58 -8.88 -4.28
C ASP A 67 -7.94 -9.16 -4.94
N ALA A 68 -8.54 -8.13 -5.56
CA ALA A 68 -9.82 -8.22 -6.26
C ALA A 68 -9.74 -9.13 -7.51
N ALA A 69 -8.61 -9.11 -8.21
CA ALA A 69 -8.39 -9.88 -9.43
C ALA A 69 -8.40 -11.40 -9.19
N LEU A 70 -8.15 -11.88 -7.96
CA LEU A 70 -8.20 -13.33 -7.61
C LEU A 70 -9.57 -13.99 -7.81
N GLY A 71 -10.57 -13.31 -8.15
CA GLY A 71 -11.90 -13.88 -8.39
C GLY A 71 -12.71 -13.08 -9.39
N ASN A 72 -12.08 -12.10 -10.02
CA ASN A 72 -12.75 -11.20 -10.95
C ASN A 72 -11.95 -11.06 -12.27
N PRO A 73 -12.30 -11.83 -13.32
CA PRO A 73 -11.63 -11.76 -14.61
C PRO A 73 -11.64 -10.36 -15.23
N LEU A 74 -12.67 -9.54 -14.99
CA LEU A 74 -12.75 -8.19 -15.54
C LEU A 74 -11.64 -7.27 -14.98
N VAL A 75 -11.27 -7.43 -13.71
CA VAL A 75 -10.14 -6.71 -13.13
C VAL A 75 -8.81 -7.22 -13.68
N LEU A 76 -8.72 -8.54 -13.88
CA LEU A 76 -7.52 -9.17 -14.44
C LEU A 76 -7.23 -8.71 -15.86
N ASP A 77 -8.27 -8.56 -16.70
CA ASP A 77 -8.15 -8.17 -18.11
C ASP A 77 -7.61 -6.71 -18.29
N GLU A 78 -7.70 -5.88 -17.26
CA GLU A 78 -7.14 -4.52 -17.26
C GLU A 78 -5.66 -4.46 -16.84
N MET A 79 -5.09 -5.59 -16.41
CA MET A 79 -3.70 -5.65 -15.93
C MET A 79 -2.71 -5.96 -17.08
N ASN A 80 -1.45 -5.55 -16.88
CA ASN A 80 -0.37 -5.96 -17.76
C ASN A 80 0.06 -7.43 -17.53
N ASP A 81 0.74 -8.03 -18.49
CA ASP A 81 1.14 -9.45 -18.48
C ASP A 81 1.93 -9.86 -17.22
N VAL A 82 2.75 -8.96 -16.69
CA VAL A 82 3.56 -9.21 -15.49
C VAL A 82 2.68 -9.29 -14.24
N ALA A 83 1.71 -8.40 -14.14
CA ALA A 83 0.72 -8.39 -13.05
C ALA A 83 -0.18 -9.65 -13.15
N ILE A 84 -0.67 -9.97 -14.35
CA ILE A 84 -1.47 -11.18 -14.62
C ILE A 84 -0.71 -12.44 -14.16
N ALA A 85 0.57 -12.57 -14.49
CA ALA A 85 1.37 -13.72 -14.07
C ALA A 85 1.43 -13.84 -12.53
N GLY A 86 1.61 -12.73 -11.81
CA GLY A 86 1.61 -12.70 -10.34
C GLY A 86 0.25 -13.06 -9.74
N VAL A 87 -0.85 -12.54 -10.30
CA VAL A 87 -2.21 -12.86 -9.85
C VAL A 87 -2.52 -14.34 -10.11
N ARG A 88 -2.18 -14.89 -11.26
CA ARG A 88 -2.40 -16.32 -11.58
C ARG A 88 -1.59 -17.25 -10.66
N TRP A 89 -0.38 -16.86 -10.30
CA TRP A 89 0.38 -17.54 -9.25
C TRP A 89 -0.34 -17.50 -7.92
N SER A 90 -0.84 -16.33 -7.55
CA SER A 90 -1.59 -16.15 -6.29
C SER A 90 -2.89 -16.97 -6.29
N GLU A 91 -3.62 -17.06 -7.41
CA GLU A 91 -4.81 -17.91 -7.54
C GLU A 91 -4.53 -19.39 -7.25
N GLN A 92 -3.35 -19.88 -7.57
CA GLN A 92 -2.95 -21.28 -7.36
C GLN A 92 -2.43 -21.54 -5.95
N ASN A 93 -1.94 -20.51 -5.25
CA ASN A 93 -1.20 -20.65 -3.99
C ASN A 93 -1.90 -20.00 -2.79
N VAL A 94 -3.01 -19.28 -2.95
CA VAL A 94 -3.81 -18.74 -1.84
C VAL A 94 -4.85 -19.78 -1.42
N SER A 95 -4.91 -20.07 -0.11
CA SER A 95 -5.88 -20.95 0.50
C SER A 95 -7.32 -20.45 0.29
N ALA A 96 -8.30 -21.35 0.34
CA ALA A 96 -9.72 -21.01 0.18
C ALA A 96 -10.16 -19.98 1.26
N ASP A 97 -9.73 -20.15 2.51
CA ASP A 97 -10.07 -19.24 3.61
C ASP A 97 -9.50 -17.85 3.42
N ASN A 98 -8.24 -17.74 2.98
CA ASN A 98 -7.59 -16.47 2.68
C ASN A 98 -8.23 -15.78 1.47
N ARG A 99 -8.63 -16.54 0.45
CA ARG A 99 -9.35 -16.02 -0.71
C ARG A 99 -10.72 -15.44 -0.31
N LEU A 100 -11.48 -16.16 0.52
CA LEU A 100 -12.77 -15.67 1.04
C LEU A 100 -12.59 -14.40 1.88
N TRP A 101 -11.55 -14.34 2.68
CA TRP A 101 -11.24 -13.14 3.46
C TRP A 101 -10.90 -11.96 2.56
N LEU A 102 -10.03 -12.12 1.56
CA LEU A 102 -9.71 -11.06 0.59
C LEU A 102 -10.97 -10.56 -0.12
N ALA A 103 -11.84 -11.45 -0.56
CA ALA A 103 -13.11 -11.10 -1.22
C ALA A 103 -14.08 -10.32 -0.31
N SER A 104 -13.93 -10.42 1.02
CA SER A 104 -14.76 -9.71 2.00
C SER A 104 -14.26 -8.30 2.34
N LEU A 105 -13.09 -7.91 1.85
CA LEU A 105 -12.47 -6.63 2.18
C LEU A 105 -13.27 -5.44 1.61
N PRO A 106 -13.41 -4.35 2.39
CA PRO A 106 -14.08 -3.15 1.92
C PRO A 106 -13.18 -2.35 0.95
N MET A 107 -13.81 -1.61 0.03
CA MET A 107 -13.10 -0.69 -0.87
C MET A 107 -12.46 0.51 -0.15
N ARG A 108 -13.01 0.87 1.02
CA ARG A 108 -12.49 1.98 1.84
C ARG A 108 -12.85 1.78 3.31
N ILE A 109 -12.03 2.37 4.17
CA ILE A 109 -12.31 2.53 5.60
C ILE A 109 -12.39 4.03 5.88
N SER A 110 -13.49 4.47 6.49
CA SER A 110 -13.71 5.88 6.85
C SER A 110 -13.79 6.01 8.36
N ARG A 111 -13.05 6.96 8.92
CA ARG A 111 -13.08 7.36 10.33
C ARG A 111 -13.42 8.84 10.41
N THR A 112 -13.68 9.38 11.59
CA THR A 112 -14.10 10.79 11.79
C THR A 112 -13.19 11.81 11.07
N TYR A 113 -11.88 11.56 11.02
CA TYR A 113 -10.89 12.51 10.46
C TYR A 113 -10.02 11.91 9.37
N THR A 114 -10.18 10.62 9.07
CA THR A 114 -9.31 9.91 8.13
C THR A 114 -10.10 9.01 7.20
N VAL A 115 -9.62 8.85 5.97
CA VAL A 115 -10.09 7.87 4.99
C VAL A 115 -8.90 7.07 4.46
N PHE A 116 -9.14 5.79 4.24
CA PHE A 116 -8.19 4.83 3.72
C PHE A 116 -8.79 4.15 2.50
N THR A 117 -8.08 4.14 1.40
CA THR A 117 -8.46 3.46 0.17
C THR A 117 -7.20 2.98 -0.53
N HIS A 118 -7.30 1.96 -1.38
CA HIS A 118 -6.13 1.50 -2.12
C HIS A 118 -5.67 2.51 -3.16
N ALA A 119 -6.57 2.93 -4.04
CA ALA A 119 -6.33 3.89 -5.11
C ALA A 119 -7.15 5.17 -4.91
N SER A 120 -7.64 5.79 -6.00
CA SER A 120 -8.44 7.01 -5.95
C SER A 120 -9.80 6.82 -5.27
N LEU A 121 -10.34 7.89 -4.68
CA LEU A 121 -11.74 7.98 -4.27
C LEU A 121 -12.67 8.24 -5.47
N ASP A 122 -12.11 8.64 -6.61
CA ASP A 122 -12.82 8.81 -7.87
C ASP A 122 -12.97 7.44 -8.54
N PHE A 123 -14.21 6.96 -8.66
CA PHE A 123 -14.53 5.62 -9.17
C PHE A 123 -13.65 4.50 -8.56
N PRO A 124 -13.77 4.20 -7.26
CA PRO A 124 -12.82 3.34 -6.53
C PRO A 124 -12.61 1.94 -7.14
N ARG A 125 -13.58 1.44 -7.91
CA ARG A 125 -13.50 0.12 -8.58
C ARG A 125 -12.75 0.14 -9.92
N GLU A 126 -12.36 1.33 -10.40
CA GLU A 126 -11.54 1.52 -11.60
C GLU A 126 -10.06 1.62 -11.27
N TRP A 127 -9.70 1.66 -9.98
CA TRP A 127 -8.32 1.68 -9.47
C TRP A 127 -7.45 2.78 -10.12
N ASN A 128 -8.05 3.98 -10.34
CA ASN A 128 -7.38 5.09 -11.00
C ASN A 128 -6.13 5.53 -10.23
N TYR A 129 -5.02 5.68 -10.95
CA TYR A 129 -3.76 6.17 -10.39
C TYR A 129 -3.83 7.67 -10.06
N LEU A 130 -3.15 8.07 -8.99
CA LEU A 130 -2.91 9.48 -8.66
C LEU A 130 -1.50 9.86 -9.15
N ILE A 131 -1.37 10.20 -10.43
CA ILE A 131 -0.08 10.42 -11.11
C ILE A 131 0.08 11.82 -11.74
N ASP A 132 -1.00 12.56 -11.81
CA ASP A 132 -1.04 13.91 -12.35
C ASP A 132 -1.94 14.84 -11.52
N GLU A 133 -1.93 16.14 -11.86
CA GLU A 133 -2.71 17.15 -11.15
C GLU A 133 -4.21 16.90 -11.24
N GLU A 134 -4.71 16.44 -12.37
CA GLU A 134 -6.14 16.23 -12.60
C GLU A 134 -6.67 15.09 -11.74
N SER A 135 -6.01 13.93 -11.72
CA SER A 135 -6.36 12.78 -10.89
C SER A 135 -6.26 13.10 -9.41
N ALA A 136 -5.21 13.85 -9.00
CA ALA A 136 -5.05 14.31 -7.62
C ALA A 136 -6.16 15.25 -7.19
N LEU A 137 -6.55 16.21 -8.01
CA LEU A 137 -7.66 17.15 -7.72
C LEU A 137 -8.99 16.41 -7.60
N ARG A 138 -9.33 15.50 -8.53
CA ARG A 138 -10.56 14.71 -8.46
C ARG A 138 -10.64 13.93 -7.14
N HIS A 139 -9.56 13.25 -6.76
CA HIS A 139 -9.47 12.52 -5.49
C HIS A 139 -9.69 13.43 -4.28
N LEU A 140 -8.93 14.54 -4.16
CA LEU A 140 -8.97 15.45 -3.01
C LEU A 140 -10.30 16.18 -2.88
N LEU A 141 -10.98 16.52 -3.99
CA LEU A 141 -12.32 17.13 -3.98
C LEU A 141 -13.40 16.17 -3.47
N LEU A 142 -13.23 14.86 -3.67
CA LEU A 142 -14.12 13.82 -3.15
C LEU A 142 -13.84 13.47 -1.69
N GLN A 143 -12.65 13.78 -1.19
CA GLN A 143 -12.25 13.51 0.19
C GLN A 143 -12.98 14.45 1.16
N LYS A 144 -13.89 13.89 1.98
CA LYS A 144 -14.73 14.65 2.92
C LYS A 144 -14.10 14.84 4.31
N VAL A 145 -12.92 14.28 4.53
CA VAL A 145 -12.17 14.32 5.80
C VAL A 145 -10.79 14.93 5.58
N PRO A 146 -10.18 15.55 6.59
CA PRO A 146 -8.93 16.28 6.40
C PRO A 146 -7.72 15.43 6.01
N LEU A 147 -7.71 14.13 6.30
CA LEU A 147 -6.56 13.26 6.06
C LEU A 147 -6.97 11.98 5.32
N GLY A 148 -6.32 11.70 4.20
CA GLY A 148 -6.46 10.48 3.40
C GLY A 148 -5.16 9.69 3.30
N PHE A 149 -5.28 8.39 3.06
CA PHE A 149 -4.15 7.50 2.79
C PHE A 149 -4.48 6.63 1.58
N VAL A 150 -3.52 6.52 0.66
CA VAL A 150 -3.58 5.73 -0.56
C VAL A 150 -2.27 4.97 -0.80
N GLY A 151 -2.30 3.97 -1.66
CA GLY A 151 -1.16 3.21 -2.17
C GLY A 151 -1.13 3.20 -3.69
N HIS A 152 -1.09 2.00 -4.29
CA HIS A 152 -1.27 1.68 -5.71
C HIS A 152 -0.17 2.19 -6.67
N THR A 153 0.35 3.41 -6.50
CA THR A 153 1.45 3.90 -7.34
C THR A 153 2.82 3.37 -6.91
N HIS A 154 2.93 2.83 -5.70
CA HIS A 154 4.17 2.41 -5.02
C HIS A 154 5.19 3.55 -4.84
N ARG A 155 4.76 4.80 -4.93
CA ARG A 155 5.61 5.99 -4.81
C ARG A 155 5.12 6.87 -3.68
N PRO A 156 5.91 7.06 -2.62
CA PRO A 156 5.54 7.95 -1.53
C PRO A 156 5.30 9.37 -2.04
N MET A 157 4.20 9.97 -1.59
CA MET A 157 3.84 11.34 -1.98
C MET A 157 2.91 11.95 -0.94
N ILE A 158 3.01 13.25 -0.73
CA ILE A 158 2.07 14.05 0.03
C ILE A 158 1.37 15.00 -0.94
N LEU A 159 0.06 14.92 -0.99
CA LEU A 159 -0.81 15.84 -1.74
C LEU A 159 -1.59 16.70 -0.74
N ASN A 160 -1.55 18.01 -0.89
CA ASN A 160 -2.33 18.93 -0.06
C ASN A 160 -3.09 19.93 -0.93
N LEU A 161 -4.41 19.97 -0.79
CA LEU A 161 -5.27 20.93 -1.49
C LEU A 161 -5.77 21.98 -0.52
N GLN A 162 -5.37 23.22 -0.73
CA GLN A 162 -5.81 24.40 0.04
C GLN A 162 -6.63 25.33 -0.83
N ARG A 163 -7.71 25.87 -0.27
CA ARG A 163 -8.67 26.73 -1.00
C ARG A 163 -8.02 27.92 -1.71
N LEU A 164 -6.99 28.51 -1.14
CA LEU A 164 -6.33 29.71 -1.66
C LEU A 164 -4.96 29.44 -2.29
N ALA A 165 -4.25 28.41 -1.82
CA ALA A 165 -2.91 28.08 -2.31
C ALA A 165 -2.95 27.06 -3.47
N GLY A 166 -4.08 26.35 -3.68
CA GLY A 166 -4.19 25.33 -4.71
C GLY A 166 -3.67 23.97 -4.25
N LEU A 167 -3.30 23.13 -5.20
CA LEU A 167 -2.71 21.81 -5.00
C LEU A 167 -1.19 21.93 -4.85
N GLU A 168 -0.68 21.36 -3.78
CA GLU A 168 0.75 21.16 -3.54
C GLU A 168 1.05 19.66 -3.51
N ALA A 169 2.13 19.24 -4.19
CA ALA A 169 2.64 17.88 -4.19
C ALA A 169 4.08 17.88 -3.66
N HIS A 170 4.38 16.99 -2.72
CA HIS A 170 5.68 16.87 -2.10
C HIS A 170 6.13 15.40 -2.07
N ILE A 171 7.38 15.12 -2.50
CA ILE A 171 8.03 13.82 -2.33
C ILE A 171 8.72 13.83 -0.96
N PRO A 172 8.28 12.98 -0.01
CA PRO A 172 8.82 13.00 1.33
C PRO A 172 10.20 12.37 1.42
N GLY A 173 11.03 12.88 2.33
CA GLY A 173 12.22 12.19 2.84
C GLY A 173 11.89 11.31 4.05
N GLU A 174 12.93 10.96 4.84
CA GLU A 174 12.77 10.13 6.05
C GLU A 174 12.58 11.00 7.34
N GLU A 175 12.53 12.31 7.19
CA GLU A 175 12.27 13.22 8.30
C GLU A 175 10.80 13.16 8.76
N ARG A 176 10.55 13.60 10.00
CA ARG A 176 9.19 13.82 10.49
C ARG A 176 8.60 15.07 9.85
N ILE A 177 7.44 14.92 9.26
CA ILE A 177 6.74 15.96 8.53
C ILE A 177 5.47 16.33 9.29
N PRO A 178 5.28 17.61 9.66
CA PRO A 178 4.04 18.03 10.30
C PRO A 178 2.85 17.95 9.34
N LEU A 179 1.70 17.49 9.85
CA LEU A 179 0.44 17.54 9.11
C LEU A 179 0.07 19.00 8.81
N PRO A 180 -0.18 19.36 7.55
CA PRO A 180 -0.66 20.69 7.21
C PRO A 180 -1.89 21.09 8.04
N LEU A 181 -1.90 22.30 8.57
CA LEU A 181 -2.99 22.79 9.43
C LEU A 181 -4.25 23.14 8.65
N LYS A 182 -4.11 23.35 7.33
CA LYS A 182 -5.20 23.78 6.45
C LYS A 182 -5.29 22.86 5.24
N GLY A 183 -6.49 22.78 4.69
CA GLY A 183 -6.76 22.03 3.48
C GLY A 183 -7.08 20.56 3.75
N VAL A 184 -7.06 19.81 2.68
CA VAL A 184 -7.28 18.35 2.63
C VAL A 184 -5.97 17.72 2.20
N THR A 185 -5.47 16.76 2.97
CA THR A 185 -4.18 16.10 2.73
C THR A 185 -4.40 14.63 2.41
N THR A 186 -3.71 14.11 1.41
CA THR A 186 -3.61 12.68 1.12
C THR A 186 -2.15 12.26 1.06
N LEU A 187 -1.81 11.15 1.73
CA LEU A 187 -0.51 10.53 1.67
C LEU A 187 -0.60 9.25 0.83
N ASN A 188 0.23 9.15 -0.22
CA ASN A 188 0.57 7.87 -0.78
C ASN A 188 1.67 7.26 0.08
N VAL A 189 1.41 6.07 0.63
CA VAL A 189 2.28 5.47 1.64
C VAL A 189 3.47 4.70 1.05
N GLY A 190 3.60 4.68 -0.28
CA GLY A 190 4.58 3.87 -0.97
C GLY A 190 4.19 2.40 -1.00
N SER A 191 5.17 1.51 -1.06
CA SER A 191 4.97 0.07 -1.14
C SER A 191 5.89 -0.67 -0.18
N VAL A 192 5.35 -1.69 0.49
CA VAL A 192 6.13 -2.63 1.30
C VAL A 192 6.92 -3.58 0.39
N GLY A 193 6.24 -4.21 -0.56
CA GLY A 193 6.78 -5.33 -1.31
C GLY A 193 7.47 -4.99 -2.62
N GLN A 194 7.15 -3.84 -3.23
CA GLN A 194 7.68 -3.47 -4.54
C GLN A 194 7.74 -1.94 -4.72
N PRO A 195 8.61 -1.21 -4.00
CA PRO A 195 8.82 0.22 -4.19
C PRO A 195 9.20 0.58 -5.63
N ARG A 196 8.75 1.77 -6.11
CA ARG A 196 8.97 2.25 -7.49
C ARG A 196 9.47 3.70 -7.53
N ASP A 197 10.16 4.13 -6.52
CA ASP A 197 10.69 5.49 -6.37
C ASP A 197 12.22 5.56 -6.35
N GLY A 198 12.89 4.45 -6.73
CA GLY A 198 14.35 4.33 -6.77
C GLY A 198 15.00 3.88 -5.45
N ASP A 199 14.21 3.70 -4.39
CA ASP A 199 14.68 3.14 -3.12
C ASP A 199 14.12 1.71 -2.95
N PRO A 200 14.98 0.67 -2.92
CA PRO A 200 14.54 -0.72 -2.83
C PRO A 200 14.03 -1.14 -1.44
N ARG A 201 14.20 -0.30 -0.41
CA ARG A 201 13.74 -0.58 0.95
C ARG A 201 12.22 -0.55 1.03
N ALA A 202 11.62 -1.45 1.81
CA ALA A 202 10.18 -1.44 2.08
C ALA A 202 9.75 -0.09 2.65
N CYS A 203 8.61 0.43 2.19
CA CYS A 203 8.11 1.74 2.60
C CYS A 203 6.74 1.63 3.26
N TYR A 204 6.55 2.35 4.38
CA TYR A 204 5.26 2.56 5.03
C TYR A 204 5.23 3.91 5.75
N VAL A 205 4.05 4.37 6.16
CA VAL A 205 3.87 5.62 6.92
C VAL A 205 3.56 5.32 8.38
N LEU A 206 4.25 6.00 9.29
CA LEU A 206 3.90 6.08 10.70
C LEU A 206 3.25 7.44 10.99
N TYR A 207 1.94 7.45 11.29
CA TYR A 207 1.23 8.65 11.72
C TYR A 207 1.26 8.78 13.24
N LEU A 208 1.71 9.92 13.73
CA LEU A 208 1.86 10.28 15.13
C LEU A 208 0.75 11.28 15.53
N PRO A 209 -0.43 10.84 15.98
CA PRO A 209 -1.58 11.72 16.17
C PRO A 209 -1.41 12.72 17.33
N LYS A 210 -0.52 12.45 18.29
CA LYS A 210 -0.24 13.38 19.42
C LYS A 210 0.46 14.64 18.96
N THR A 211 1.47 14.50 18.12
CA THR A 211 2.27 15.60 17.55
C THR A 211 1.72 16.08 16.22
N ARG A 212 0.81 15.32 15.61
CA ARG A 212 0.27 15.54 14.26
C ARG A 212 1.36 15.55 13.21
N GLU A 213 2.20 14.53 13.23
CA GLU A 213 3.31 14.33 12.31
C GLU A 213 3.19 12.98 11.62
N PHE A 214 3.82 12.86 10.46
CA PHE A 214 4.07 11.57 9.82
C PHE A 214 5.55 11.36 9.59
N GLU A 215 5.92 10.09 9.53
CA GLU A 215 7.25 9.62 9.20
C GLU A 215 7.12 8.57 8.10
N PHE A 216 7.77 8.78 6.95
CA PHE A 216 7.90 7.76 5.93
C PHE A 216 9.08 6.88 6.29
N ARG A 217 8.78 5.66 6.67
CA ARG A 217 9.81 4.73 7.13
C ARG A 217 10.31 3.89 5.97
N ARG A 218 11.63 3.68 5.95
CA ARG A 218 12.31 2.81 5.00
C ARG A 218 12.97 1.66 5.75
N VAL A 219 12.57 0.45 5.44
CA VAL A 219 12.99 -0.76 6.14
C VAL A 219 13.77 -1.66 5.20
N GLU A 220 15.01 -1.97 5.55
CA GLU A 220 15.83 -2.95 4.83
C GLU A 220 15.28 -4.36 5.03
N TYR A 221 15.35 -5.20 3.98
CA TYR A 221 14.98 -6.61 4.03
C TYR A 221 15.91 -7.43 3.13
N ASP A 222 15.86 -8.76 3.20
CA ASP A 222 16.67 -9.63 2.34
C ASP A 222 16.10 -9.68 0.91
N ILE A 223 16.42 -8.64 0.12
CA ILE A 223 16.03 -8.55 -1.29
C ILE A 223 16.50 -9.77 -2.08
N LYS A 224 17.68 -10.33 -1.75
CA LYS A 224 18.20 -11.51 -2.46
C LYS A 224 17.37 -12.75 -2.16
N ALA A 225 16.86 -12.91 -0.94
CA ALA A 225 15.93 -13.99 -0.60
C ALA A 225 14.62 -13.85 -1.38
N ALA A 226 14.00 -12.68 -1.37
CA ALA A 226 12.80 -12.39 -2.14
C ALA A 226 13.00 -12.64 -3.64
N GLN A 227 14.13 -12.21 -4.20
CA GLN A 227 14.48 -12.46 -5.60
C GLN A 227 14.67 -13.96 -5.91
N ARG A 228 15.25 -14.74 -4.99
CA ARG A 228 15.36 -16.21 -5.16
C ARG A 228 13.98 -16.85 -5.17
N ALA A 229 13.13 -16.51 -4.21
CA ALA A 229 11.77 -17.04 -4.12
C ALA A 229 10.95 -16.81 -5.39
N ILE A 230 11.00 -15.58 -5.96
CA ILE A 230 10.34 -15.23 -7.21
C ILE A 230 10.85 -16.12 -8.36
N ARG A 231 12.17 -16.33 -8.46
CA ARG A 231 12.76 -17.18 -9.52
C ARG A 231 12.39 -18.66 -9.36
N ASP A 232 12.41 -19.16 -8.12
CA ASP A 232 12.11 -20.55 -7.80
C ASP A 232 10.63 -20.86 -8.03
N ALA A 233 9.74 -19.88 -7.84
CA ALA A 233 8.33 -19.92 -8.19
C ALA A 233 8.07 -19.88 -9.72
N GLY A 234 9.09 -19.66 -10.55
CA GLY A 234 8.93 -19.56 -12.01
C GLY A 234 8.25 -18.27 -12.47
N LEU A 235 8.14 -17.27 -11.61
CA LEU A 235 7.56 -15.98 -11.93
C LEU A 235 8.46 -15.15 -12.88
N PRO A 236 7.92 -14.12 -13.57
CA PRO A 236 8.70 -13.34 -14.51
C PRO A 236 9.97 -12.77 -13.89
N ARG A 237 11.13 -13.01 -14.52
CA ARG A 237 12.44 -12.56 -14.00
C ARG A 237 12.52 -11.04 -13.76
N PHE A 238 11.71 -10.29 -14.49
CA PHE A 238 11.62 -8.84 -14.35
C PHE A 238 11.17 -8.44 -12.92
N THR A 239 10.18 -9.17 -12.33
CA THR A 239 9.68 -8.87 -10.98
C THR A 239 10.77 -9.07 -9.92
N ALA A 240 11.64 -10.08 -10.09
CA ALA A 240 12.77 -10.28 -9.20
C ALA A 240 13.83 -9.17 -9.35
N ARG A 241 14.17 -8.78 -10.61
CA ARG A 241 15.22 -7.78 -10.86
C ARG A 241 14.85 -6.41 -10.29
N ARG A 242 13.63 -5.97 -10.54
CA ARG A 242 13.16 -4.64 -10.14
C ARG A 242 13.18 -4.38 -8.63
N LEU A 243 13.14 -5.43 -7.80
CA LEU A 243 13.24 -5.28 -6.33
C LEU A 243 14.55 -4.65 -5.89
N ALA A 244 15.67 -4.95 -6.59
CA ALA A 244 16.96 -4.38 -6.24
C ALA A 244 17.12 -2.93 -6.69
N ASP A 245 16.36 -2.54 -7.71
CA ASP A 245 16.47 -1.22 -8.33
C ASP A 245 15.39 -0.24 -7.76
N GLY A 246 14.40 -0.74 -7.04
CA GLY A 246 13.28 0.06 -6.52
C GLY A 246 12.40 0.66 -7.63
N VAL A 247 12.13 -0.07 -8.73
CA VAL A 247 11.48 0.44 -9.96
C VAL A 247 10.32 -0.44 -10.42
#